data_e00101cdd24ea07f2b65299a2f64c793
#
_entry.id   e00101cdd24ea07f2b65299a2f64c793
#
_cell.length_a   1.000
_cell.length_b   1.000
_cell.length_c   1.000
_cell.angle_alpha   90.00
_cell.angle_beta   90.00
_cell.angle_gamma   90.00
#
_symmetry.space_group_name_H-M   'P 1'
#
loop_
_entity.id
_entity.type
_entity.pdbx_description
1 polymer ?
#
loop_
_entity_poly.entity_id
_entity_poly.type
_entity_poly.pdbx_seq_one_letter_code
_entity_poly.pdbx_strand_id
1 'polypeptide(L)'
;IHPGLQWELALGDRSRHTFVVTAAGDPALRATARAWLRAAPAPTVLWGYDDLRRPRLDVADSVFEFAGHRVAMGDFVVAAHLRDTSIDVGVHHPVFLDVGDNEAAQLTYLALDGFLGEEAVETWLGEVTWPAERPLDGFPLQHLPGVVADFAARFRGADGEPQWLALSGVGPTGSPISALAQVPLRQITYPLFDTHIGLSVPYAQSTPEGLPGREALADLRDVEERIRVALGADGRVVAHQSHEGVRLIHAYADAGSAAADRVTALVAGWDQAELTVSHDPGWSLVHHLCG
;
A
#
# COMPACT_ATOMS: atom_id res chain seq x y z
N ILE A 1 13.48 7.56 -17.94
CA ILE A 1 12.19 7.32 -17.22
C ILE A 1 11.74 5.94 -17.65
N HIS A 2 11.27 5.12 -16.71
CA HIS A 2 10.78 3.77 -17.00
C HIS A 2 9.55 3.85 -17.94
N PRO A 3 9.44 2.99 -18.98
CA PRO A 3 8.37 3.09 -19.98
C PRO A 3 6.97 2.79 -19.40
N GLY A 4 6.87 2.11 -18.28
CA GLY A 4 5.61 1.84 -17.57
C GLY A 4 5.07 3.02 -16.75
N LEU A 5 5.89 4.05 -16.47
CA LEU A 5 5.41 5.24 -15.79
C LEU A 5 4.51 6.06 -16.71
N GLN A 6 3.43 6.58 -16.17
CA GLN A 6 2.55 7.54 -16.84
C GLN A 6 2.85 8.96 -16.37
N TRP A 7 2.46 9.93 -17.17
CA TRP A 7 2.62 11.34 -16.82
C TRP A 7 1.40 12.15 -17.25
N GLU A 8 1.10 13.18 -16.50
CA GLU A 8 0.05 14.14 -16.83
C GLU A 8 0.36 15.54 -16.30
N LEU A 9 -0.37 16.51 -16.81
CA LEU A 9 -0.38 17.87 -16.29
C LEU A 9 -1.69 18.11 -15.55
N ALA A 10 -1.57 18.42 -14.27
CA ALA A 10 -2.68 18.75 -13.39
C ALA A 10 -2.66 20.23 -13.01
N LEU A 11 -3.79 20.72 -12.51
CA LEU A 11 -3.82 22.00 -11.80
C LEU A 11 -3.08 21.83 -10.46
N GLY A 12 -2.24 22.79 -10.14
CA GLY A 12 -1.47 22.73 -8.88
C GLY A 12 -2.16 23.49 -7.75
N ASP A 13 -1.94 23.04 -6.51
CA ASP A 13 -2.44 23.70 -5.30
C ASP A 13 -1.60 24.94 -4.93
N ARG A 14 -0.29 24.82 -5.04
CA ARG A 14 0.70 25.88 -4.69
C ARG A 14 1.41 26.45 -5.89
N SER A 15 1.40 25.76 -7.01
CA SER A 15 1.91 26.16 -8.30
C SER A 15 0.76 26.22 -9.29
N ARG A 16 0.92 26.95 -10.40
CA ARG A 16 -0.13 27.01 -11.42
C ARG A 16 -0.39 25.67 -12.10
N HIS A 17 0.66 24.88 -12.29
CA HIS A 17 0.62 23.55 -12.91
C HIS A 17 1.43 22.56 -12.07
N THR A 18 0.96 21.33 -11.98
CA THR A 18 1.72 20.22 -11.41
C THR A 18 2.01 19.20 -12.50
N PHE A 19 3.28 18.84 -12.65
CA PHE A 19 3.69 17.73 -13.50
C PHE A 19 3.71 16.47 -12.64
N VAL A 20 2.79 15.54 -12.93
CA VAL A 20 2.64 14.29 -12.21
C VAL A 20 3.29 13.17 -13.01
N VAL A 21 4.12 12.35 -12.37
CA VAL A 21 4.69 11.14 -12.95
C VAL A 21 4.36 9.97 -12.02
N THR A 22 3.39 9.17 -12.39
CA THR A 22 2.81 8.15 -11.54
C THR A 22 3.12 6.73 -12.00
N ALA A 23 3.08 5.80 -11.06
CA ALA A 23 3.12 4.36 -11.31
C ALA A 23 1.80 3.80 -11.90
N ALA A 24 0.72 4.60 -11.92
CA ALA A 24 -0.57 4.23 -12.50
C ALA A 24 -1.13 2.89 -11.98
N GLY A 25 -1.03 2.66 -10.67
CA GLY A 25 -1.53 1.44 -10.03
C GLY A 25 -0.56 0.25 -10.03
N ASP A 26 0.63 0.37 -10.64
CA ASP A 26 1.65 -0.68 -10.57
C ASP A 26 2.56 -0.47 -9.35
N PRO A 27 2.43 -1.28 -8.27
CA PRO A 27 3.23 -1.10 -7.07
C PRO A 27 4.74 -1.31 -7.32
N ALA A 28 5.13 -2.09 -8.34
CA ALA A 28 6.52 -2.30 -8.69
C ALA A 28 7.22 -1.03 -9.25
N LEU A 29 6.45 -0.05 -9.69
CA LEU A 29 6.96 1.22 -10.23
C LEU A 29 6.94 2.37 -9.22
N ARG A 30 6.37 2.18 -8.03
CA ARG A 30 6.24 3.25 -7.02
C ARG A 30 7.58 3.83 -6.58
N ALA A 31 8.58 2.96 -6.32
CA ALA A 31 9.91 3.40 -5.95
C ALA A 31 10.55 4.26 -7.05
N THR A 32 10.34 3.87 -8.31
CA THR A 32 10.85 4.63 -9.47
C THR A 32 10.16 5.98 -9.60
N ALA A 33 8.83 6.06 -9.45
CA ALA A 33 8.08 7.33 -9.47
C ALA A 33 8.52 8.25 -8.32
N ARG A 34 8.67 7.73 -7.10
CA ARG A 34 9.15 8.48 -5.95
C ARG A 34 10.60 8.95 -6.10
N ALA A 35 11.49 8.13 -6.67
CA ALA A 35 12.86 8.50 -6.96
C ALA A 35 12.90 9.65 -8.00
N TRP A 36 12.01 9.62 -9.01
CA TRP A 36 11.85 10.72 -9.95
C TRP A 36 11.43 12.01 -9.24
N LEU A 37 10.44 11.97 -8.35
CA LEU A 37 10.01 13.15 -7.59
C LEU A 37 11.16 13.72 -6.72
N ARG A 38 11.97 12.87 -6.09
CA ARG A 38 13.15 13.31 -5.31
C ARG A 38 14.20 14.01 -6.16
N ALA A 39 14.31 13.65 -7.43
CA ALA A 39 15.22 14.27 -8.39
C ALA A 39 14.60 15.48 -9.12
N ALA A 40 13.32 15.76 -8.92
CA ALA A 40 12.64 16.87 -9.55
C ALA A 40 13.21 18.22 -9.06
N PRO A 41 13.18 19.28 -9.91
CA PRO A 41 13.57 20.62 -9.49
C PRO A 41 12.71 21.14 -8.33
N ALA A 42 13.23 22.13 -7.60
CA ALA A 42 12.43 22.81 -6.57
C ALA A 42 11.16 23.43 -7.19
N PRO A 43 10.00 23.32 -6.52
CA PRO A 43 8.75 23.90 -7.01
C PRO A 43 8.88 25.41 -7.21
N THR A 44 8.18 25.92 -8.23
CA THR A 44 8.09 27.36 -8.54
C THR A 44 6.62 27.79 -8.48
N VAL A 45 6.35 29.09 -8.68
CA VAL A 45 4.97 29.60 -8.83
C VAL A 45 4.26 28.97 -10.04
N LEU A 46 5.00 28.59 -11.07
CA LEU A 46 4.44 28.02 -12.31
C LEU A 46 4.38 26.49 -12.26
N TRP A 47 5.39 25.83 -11.71
CA TRP A 47 5.56 24.38 -11.76
C TRP A 47 5.70 23.75 -10.38
N GLY A 48 4.86 22.77 -10.10
CA GLY A 48 4.99 21.78 -9.05
C GLY A 48 5.23 20.38 -9.64
N TYR A 49 5.61 19.45 -8.81
CA TYR A 49 5.90 18.06 -9.19
C TYR A 49 5.24 17.11 -8.15
N ASP A 50 4.70 16.00 -8.62
CA ASP A 50 4.14 14.95 -7.77
C ASP A 50 4.37 13.57 -8.42
N ASP A 51 4.40 12.52 -7.60
CA ASP A 51 4.48 11.13 -8.07
C ASP A 51 3.15 10.37 -7.92
N LEU A 52 2.09 11.10 -7.56
CA LEU A 52 0.74 10.58 -7.34
C LEU A 52 -0.30 11.57 -7.85
N ARG A 53 -1.41 11.05 -8.36
CA ARG A 53 -2.62 11.86 -8.59
C ARG A 53 -3.24 12.23 -7.26
N ARG A 54 -3.40 13.52 -7.00
CA ARG A 54 -4.05 14.02 -5.79
C ARG A 54 -5.57 14.13 -6.00
N PRO A 55 -6.39 13.95 -4.95
CA PRO A 55 -7.82 14.19 -5.06
C PRO A 55 -8.09 15.64 -5.42
N ARG A 56 -9.16 15.90 -6.19
CA ARG A 56 -9.54 17.24 -6.64
C ARG A 56 -10.78 17.70 -5.88
N LEU A 57 -10.74 18.90 -5.34
CA LEU A 57 -11.86 19.47 -4.58
C LEU A 57 -13.10 19.74 -5.45
N ASP A 58 -12.90 20.08 -6.72
CA ASP A 58 -13.94 20.46 -7.69
C ASP A 58 -14.37 19.31 -8.62
N VAL A 59 -13.92 18.09 -8.34
CA VAL A 59 -14.14 16.95 -9.25
C VAL A 59 -15.61 16.65 -9.48
N ALA A 60 -16.48 16.79 -8.49
CA ALA A 60 -17.90 16.51 -8.59
C ALA A 60 -18.62 17.40 -9.62
N ASP A 61 -18.15 18.63 -9.81
CA ASP A 61 -18.73 19.59 -10.77
C ASP A 61 -18.16 19.42 -12.19
N SER A 62 -17.18 18.53 -12.36
CA SER A 62 -16.49 18.34 -13.64
C SER A 62 -17.38 17.55 -14.61
N VAL A 63 -17.39 18.01 -15.86
CA VAL A 63 -18.05 17.34 -16.97
C VAL A 63 -17.08 17.29 -18.15
N PHE A 64 -16.95 16.15 -18.79
CA PHE A 64 -16.03 15.97 -19.92
C PHE A 64 -16.64 15.00 -20.95
N GLU A 65 -16.01 14.90 -22.12
CA GLU A 65 -16.35 13.92 -23.14
C GLU A 65 -15.40 12.72 -23.06
N PHE A 66 -15.97 11.53 -23.09
CA PHE A 66 -15.22 10.27 -23.10
C PHE A 66 -15.91 9.28 -24.04
N ALA A 67 -15.18 8.72 -24.99
CA ALA A 67 -15.68 7.78 -25.99
C ALA A 67 -16.96 8.28 -26.73
N GLY A 68 -17.07 9.58 -26.95
CA GLY A 68 -18.23 10.20 -27.60
C GLY A 68 -19.46 10.44 -26.70
N HIS A 69 -19.33 10.17 -25.40
CA HIS A 69 -20.37 10.38 -24.40
C HIS A 69 -20.00 11.51 -23.46
N ARG A 70 -21.02 12.27 -23.03
CA ARG A 70 -20.86 13.27 -21.97
C ARG A 70 -20.91 12.58 -20.62
N VAL A 71 -19.83 12.72 -19.82
CA VAL A 71 -19.68 12.14 -18.49
C VAL A 71 -19.63 13.25 -17.46
N ALA A 72 -20.57 13.23 -16.50
CA ALA A 72 -20.58 14.13 -15.36
C ALA A 72 -20.07 13.38 -14.11
N MET A 73 -19.03 13.89 -13.49
CA MET A 73 -18.42 13.25 -12.31
C MET A 73 -19.38 13.13 -11.13
N GLY A 74 -20.35 14.05 -11.02
CA GLY A 74 -21.37 14.02 -9.97
C GLY A 74 -22.41 12.90 -10.12
N ASP A 75 -22.48 12.24 -11.28
CA ASP A 75 -23.44 11.15 -11.54
C ASP A 75 -22.88 9.77 -11.11
N PHE A 76 -21.61 9.69 -10.72
CA PHE A 76 -21.05 8.45 -10.20
C PHE A 76 -21.65 8.07 -8.85
N VAL A 77 -22.01 6.80 -8.73
CA VAL A 77 -22.56 6.16 -7.53
C VAL A 77 -21.65 5.00 -7.13
N VAL A 78 -21.47 4.78 -5.83
CA VAL A 78 -20.64 3.69 -5.31
C VAL A 78 -21.40 2.91 -4.24
N ALA A 79 -21.29 1.58 -4.28
CA ALA A 79 -21.53 0.70 -3.14
C ALA A 79 -20.18 0.35 -2.52
N ALA A 80 -20.09 0.40 -1.19
CA ALA A 80 -18.84 0.16 -0.46
C ALA A 80 -19.05 -0.92 0.61
N HIS A 81 -18.24 -1.98 0.56
CA HIS A 81 -18.30 -3.10 1.48
C HIS A 81 -17.00 -3.18 2.27
N LEU A 82 -17.09 -2.91 3.58
CA LEU A 82 -15.93 -2.94 4.47
C LEU A 82 -15.48 -4.38 4.69
N ARG A 83 -14.20 -4.65 4.45
CA ARG A 83 -13.50 -5.88 4.81
C ARG A 83 -12.63 -5.63 6.05
N ASP A 84 -11.87 -6.65 6.46
CA ASP A 84 -11.00 -6.54 7.63
C ASP A 84 -9.94 -5.44 7.47
N THR A 85 -9.30 -5.35 6.30
CA THR A 85 -8.18 -4.40 6.03
C THR A 85 -8.35 -3.58 4.76
N SER A 86 -9.48 -3.70 4.05
CA SER A 86 -9.76 -3.02 2.80
C SER A 86 -11.24 -2.69 2.64
N ILE A 87 -11.58 -1.94 1.60
CA ILE A 87 -12.95 -1.60 1.20
C ILE A 87 -13.15 -2.07 -0.23
N ASP A 88 -14.04 -3.04 -0.45
CA ASP A 88 -14.46 -3.40 -1.80
C ASP A 88 -15.49 -2.39 -2.30
N VAL A 89 -15.38 -1.99 -3.56
CA VAL A 89 -16.26 -0.98 -4.14
C VAL A 89 -16.85 -1.43 -5.48
N GLY A 90 -18.15 -1.15 -5.65
CA GLY A 90 -18.83 -1.25 -6.93
C GLY A 90 -19.22 0.15 -7.41
N VAL A 91 -18.53 0.67 -8.40
CA VAL A 91 -18.74 2.03 -8.95
C VAL A 91 -19.63 1.95 -10.18
N HIS A 92 -20.67 2.76 -10.22
CA HIS A 92 -21.62 2.83 -11.31
C HIS A 92 -21.74 4.23 -11.88
N HIS A 93 -21.87 4.32 -13.20
CA HIS A 93 -22.29 5.53 -13.91
C HIS A 93 -23.27 5.15 -15.02
N PRO A 94 -24.31 5.96 -15.31
CA PRO A 94 -25.29 5.64 -16.36
C PRO A 94 -24.67 5.33 -17.74
N VAL A 95 -23.54 5.94 -18.07
CA VAL A 95 -22.82 5.72 -19.34
C VAL A 95 -22.29 4.29 -19.51
N PHE A 96 -22.20 3.49 -18.44
CA PHE A 96 -21.70 2.11 -18.52
C PHE A 96 -22.60 1.17 -19.33
N LEU A 97 -23.84 1.57 -19.58
CA LEU A 97 -24.75 0.87 -20.51
C LEU A 97 -24.38 1.08 -21.99
N ASP A 98 -23.64 2.15 -22.28
CA ASP A 98 -23.38 2.61 -23.66
C ASP A 98 -21.88 2.44 -24.06
N VAL A 99 -21.01 2.06 -23.14
CA VAL A 99 -19.57 1.88 -23.38
C VAL A 99 -19.14 0.44 -23.14
N GLY A 100 -17.94 0.06 -23.62
CA GLY A 100 -17.37 -1.25 -23.38
C GLY A 100 -16.79 -1.41 -21.97
N ASP A 101 -16.47 -2.65 -21.59
CA ASP A 101 -15.96 -2.97 -20.26
C ASP A 101 -14.65 -2.24 -19.93
N ASN A 102 -13.74 -2.12 -20.90
CA ASN A 102 -12.47 -1.39 -20.72
C ASN A 102 -12.69 0.12 -20.48
N GLU A 103 -13.63 0.73 -21.19
CA GLU A 103 -14.00 2.14 -21.03
C GLU A 103 -14.64 2.37 -19.66
N ALA A 104 -15.53 1.47 -19.23
CA ALA A 104 -16.15 1.53 -17.90
C ALA A 104 -15.09 1.40 -16.79
N ALA A 105 -14.12 0.48 -16.92
CA ALA A 105 -12.99 0.36 -16.01
C ALA A 105 -12.16 1.64 -15.96
N GLN A 106 -11.79 2.21 -17.11
CA GLN A 106 -11.01 3.46 -17.18
C GLN A 106 -11.74 4.63 -16.51
N LEU A 107 -13.05 4.78 -16.76
CA LEU A 107 -13.88 5.81 -16.12
C LEU A 107 -13.97 5.60 -14.61
N THR A 108 -14.08 4.35 -14.17
CA THR A 108 -14.11 4.00 -12.74
C THR A 108 -12.84 4.45 -12.03
N TYR A 109 -11.67 4.08 -12.54
CA TYR A 109 -10.42 4.49 -11.92
C TYR A 109 -10.15 6.00 -12.03
N LEU A 110 -10.54 6.63 -13.14
CA LEU A 110 -10.48 8.08 -13.27
C LEU A 110 -11.33 8.78 -12.19
N ALA A 111 -12.53 8.27 -11.94
CA ALA A 111 -13.41 8.81 -10.92
C ALA A 111 -12.85 8.56 -9.50
N LEU A 112 -12.40 7.34 -9.20
CA LEU A 112 -11.81 7.02 -7.90
C LEU A 112 -10.57 7.88 -7.62
N ASP A 113 -9.64 8.00 -8.57
CA ASP A 113 -8.46 8.87 -8.44
C ASP A 113 -8.85 10.34 -8.27
N GLY A 114 -9.89 10.79 -8.98
CA GLY A 114 -10.39 12.15 -8.87
C GLY A 114 -10.94 12.48 -7.48
N PHE A 115 -11.71 11.58 -6.87
CA PHE A 115 -12.33 11.80 -5.56
C PHE A 115 -11.44 11.43 -4.38
N LEU A 116 -10.66 10.35 -4.47
CA LEU A 116 -9.84 9.81 -3.37
C LEU A 116 -8.36 10.18 -3.50
N GLY A 117 -7.88 10.36 -4.73
CA GLY A 117 -6.45 10.34 -5.03
C GLY A 117 -5.89 8.91 -5.08
N GLU A 118 -4.84 8.74 -5.85
CA GLU A 118 -4.20 7.45 -6.12
C GLU A 118 -3.68 6.76 -4.85
N GLU A 119 -3.16 7.54 -3.88
CA GLU A 119 -2.68 7.01 -2.61
C GLU A 119 -3.79 6.30 -1.81
N ALA A 120 -4.96 6.93 -1.68
CA ALA A 120 -6.05 6.33 -0.92
C ALA A 120 -6.68 5.14 -1.66
N VAL A 121 -6.76 5.20 -2.99
CA VAL A 121 -7.22 4.09 -3.83
C VAL A 121 -6.33 2.86 -3.62
N GLU A 122 -5.02 2.98 -3.78
CA GLU A 122 -4.09 1.86 -3.64
C GLU A 122 -3.95 1.36 -2.20
N THR A 123 -4.10 2.25 -1.21
CA THR A 123 -3.95 1.88 0.19
C THR A 123 -5.15 1.13 0.72
N TRP A 124 -6.37 1.60 0.42
CA TRP A 124 -7.56 1.18 1.14
C TRP A 124 -8.59 0.44 0.31
N LEU A 125 -8.58 0.56 -1.03
CA LEU A 125 -9.53 -0.18 -1.83
C LEU A 125 -9.01 -1.62 -2.07
N GLY A 126 -9.95 -2.57 -1.96
CA GLY A 126 -9.76 -3.98 -2.28
C GLY A 126 -10.22 -4.27 -3.71
N GLU A 127 -11.28 -5.05 -3.84
CA GLU A 127 -11.88 -5.33 -5.14
C GLU A 127 -12.62 -4.10 -5.67
N VAL A 128 -12.35 -3.73 -6.93
CA VAL A 128 -13.02 -2.64 -7.63
C VAL A 128 -13.81 -3.23 -8.80
N THR A 129 -15.11 -3.02 -8.79
CA THR A 129 -16.01 -3.46 -9.86
C THR A 129 -16.80 -2.27 -10.45
N TRP A 130 -17.32 -2.44 -11.67
CA TRP A 130 -18.07 -1.40 -12.38
C TRP A 130 -19.37 -1.95 -12.96
N PRO A 131 -20.37 -2.25 -12.09
CA PRO A 131 -21.65 -2.78 -12.52
C PRO A 131 -22.39 -1.82 -13.46
N ALA A 132 -22.96 -2.37 -14.56
CA ALA A 132 -23.79 -1.61 -15.49
C ALA A 132 -25.11 -1.14 -14.85
N GLU A 133 -25.61 -1.89 -13.85
CA GLU A 133 -26.79 -1.53 -13.09
C GLU A 133 -26.41 -0.79 -11.80
N ARG A 134 -27.23 0.22 -11.46
CA ARG A 134 -27.02 0.98 -10.24
C ARG A 134 -27.18 0.11 -8.99
N PRO A 135 -26.21 0.04 -8.09
CA PRO A 135 -26.32 -0.69 -6.81
C PRO A 135 -27.48 -0.14 -5.96
N LEU A 136 -28.25 -1.04 -5.33
CA LEU A 136 -29.40 -0.65 -4.49
C LEU A 136 -29.00 0.12 -3.23
N ASP A 137 -27.84 -0.20 -2.66
CA ASP A 137 -27.23 0.44 -1.50
C ASP A 137 -26.21 1.52 -1.89
N GLY A 138 -26.20 1.90 -3.17
CA GLY A 138 -25.26 2.88 -3.70
C GLY A 138 -25.56 4.31 -3.23
N PHE A 139 -24.49 5.06 -2.96
CA PHE A 139 -24.50 6.47 -2.59
C PHE A 139 -23.61 7.30 -3.53
N PRO A 140 -23.76 8.63 -3.61
CA PRO A 140 -22.90 9.46 -4.47
C PRO A 140 -21.42 9.29 -4.15
N LEU A 141 -20.59 9.08 -5.17
CA LEU A 141 -19.15 8.80 -5.04
C LEU A 141 -18.40 9.89 -4.27
N GLN A 142 -18.86 11.14 -4.32
CA GLN A 142 -18.31 12.26 -3.55
C GLN A 142 -18.29 12.05 -2.02
N HIS A 143 -19.02 11.09 -1.49
CA HIS A 143 -19.04 10.76 -0.05
C HIS A 143 -18.08 9.62 0.31
N LEU A 144 -17.53 8.90 -0.68
CA LEU A 144 -16.56 7.82 -0.44
C LEU A 144 -15.30 8.28 0.30
N PRO A 145 -14.74 9.49 0.08
CA PRO A 145 -13.59 9.96 0.86
C PRO A 145 -13.84 9.96 2.37
N GLY A 146 -15.04 10.30 2.82
CA GLY A 146 -15.41 10.22 4.23
C GLY A 146 -15.40 8.79 4.77
N VAL A 147 -15.97 7.86 4.01
CA VAL A 147 -15.98 6.42 4.36
C VAL A 147 -14.56 5.87 4.47
N VAL A 148 -13.69 6.20 3.51
CA VAL A 148 -12.29 5.78 3.51
C VAL A 148 -11.51 6.40 4.68
N ALA A 149 -11.75 7.67 5.00
CA ALA A 149 -11.10 8.34 6.13
C ALA A 149 -11.50 7.71 7.48
N ASP A 150 -12.79 7.43 7.68
CA ASP A 150 -13.29 6.76 8.88
C ASP A 150 -12.76 5.32 9.01
N PHE A 151 -12.64 4.61 7.89
CA PHE A 151 -12.05 3.28 7.85
C PHE A 151 -10.56 3.32 8.20
N ALA A 152 -9.79 4.19 7.55
CA ALA A 152 -8.36 4.37 7.77
C ALA A 152 -8.02 4.75 9.22
N ALA A 153 -8.89 5.53 9.87
CA ALA A 153 -8.71 5.93 11.26
C ALA A 153 -8.67 4.74 12.24
N ARG A 154 -9.28 3.60 11.88
CA ARG A 154 -9.28 2.39 12.71
C ARG A 154 -7.89 1.76 12.83
N PHE A 155 -7.00 2.03 11.87
CA PHE A 155 -5.67 1.43 11.76
C PHE A 155 -4.53 2.38 12.16
N ARG A 156 -4.87 3.47 12.85
CA ARG A 156 -3.89 4.40 13.44
C ARG A 156 -3.91 4.27 14.95
N GLY A 157 -2.72 4.07 15.54
CA GLY A 157 -2.51 4.14 16.97
C GLY A 157 -2.69 5.57 17.50
N ALA A 158 -2.80 5.73 18.81
CA ALA A 158 -2.88 7.04 19.47
C ALA A 158 -1.63 7.91 19.23
N ASP A 159 -0.50 7.29 18.91
CA ASP A 159 0.77 7.91 18.53
C ASP A 159 0.87 8.27 17.04
N GLY A 160 -0.18 7.95 16.25
CA GLY A 160 -0.21 8.14 14.80
C GLY A 160 0.49 7.04 13.99
N GLU A 161 1.12 6.07 14.65
CA GLU A 161 1.77 4.93 13.99
C GLU A 161 0.73 3.92 13.49
N PRO A 162 1.04 3.17 12.41
CA PRO A 162 0.18 2.09 11.93
C PRO A 162 -0.04 1.02 13.00
N GLN A 163 -1.25 0.51 13.08
CA GLN A 163 -1.56 -0.61 13.96
C GLN A 163 -1.02 -1.93 13.40
N TRP A 164 -0.83 -2.89 14.29
CA TRP A 164 -0.42 -4.25 13.96
C TRP A 164 -1.60 -5.20 14.16
N LEU A 165 -1.90 -5.98 13.12
CA LEU A 165 -2.96 -6.99 13.14
C LEU A 165 -2.36 -8.36 13.40
N ALA A 166 -2.97 -9.10 14.34
CA ALA A 166 -2.64 -10.50 14.57
C ALA A 166 -3.36 -11.38 13.55
N LEU A 167 -2.56 -12.21 12.87
CA LEU A 167 -3.02 -13.18 11.87
C LEU A 167 -2.70 -14.59 12.36
N SER A 168 -3.53 -15.55 11.98
CA SER A 168 -3.30 -16.96 12.24
C SER A 168 -3.56 -17.79 10.99
N GLY A 169 -2.80 -18.84 10.82
CA GLY A 169 -2.94 -19.75 9.69
C GLY A 169 -2.43 -21.14 10.02
N VAL A 170 -2.43 -22.00 9.02
CA VAL A 170 -1.91 -23.37 9.11
C VAL A 170 -0.88 -23.55 8.00
N GLY A 171 0.31 -23.99 8.37
CA GLY A 171 1.39 -24.29 7.43
C GLY A 171 1.17 -25.56 6.63
N PRO A 172 2.03 -25.84 5.64
CA PRO A 172 1.91 -27.04 4.79
C PRO A 172 1.97 -28.36 5.56
N THR A 173 2.62 -28.37 6.72
CA THR A 173 2.76 -29.55 7.61
C THR A 173 1.57 -29.73 8.55
N GLY A 174 0.58 -28.80 8.54
CA GLY A 174 -0.53 -28.79 9.48
C GLY A 174 -0.22 -28.05 10.79
N SER A 175 1.00 -27.53 10.96
CA SER A 175 1.41 -26.76 12.14
C SER A 175 0.84 -25.33 12.11
N PRO A 176 0.49 -24.74 13.27
CA PRO A 176 -0.05 -23.38 13.32
C PRO A 176 1.02 -22.35 12.95
N ILE A 177 0.58 -21.30 12.26
CA ILE A 177 1.33 -20.08 11.99
C ILE A 177 0.69 -18.96 12.79
N SER A 178 1.50 -18.19 13.52
CA SER A 178 1.11 -16.93 14.15
C SER A 178 1.90 -15.80 13.52
N ALA A 179 1.21 -14.77 13.05
CA ALA A 179 1.86 -13.62 12.44
C ALA A 179 1.31 -12.30 13.00
N LEU A 180 2.14 -11.27 12.94
CA LEU A 180 1.74 -9.88 13.12
C LEU A 180 2.16 -9.11 11.87
N ALA A 181 1.26 -8.32 11.32
CA ALA A 181 1.53 -7.47 10.17
C ALA A 181 1.02 -6.06 10.42
N GLN A 182 1.77 -5.07 9.94
CA GLN A 182 1.35 -3.67 9.95
C GLN A 182 0.15 -3.46 9.02
N VAL A 183 -0.79 -2.63 9.42
CA VAL A 183 -1.93 -2.26 8.55
C VAL A 183 -1.93 -0.74 8.34
N PRO A 184 -1.96 -0.26 7.10
CA PRO A 184 -1.97 -1.04 5.84
C PRO A 184 -0.60 -1.65 5.51
N LEU A 185 -0.61 -2.86 4.93
CA LEU A 185 0.59 -3.52 4.43
C LEU A 185 0.65 -3.35 2.91
N ARG A 186 0.97 -2.13 2.47
CA ARG A 186 0.99 -1.71 1.07
C ARG A 186 2.26 -0.93 0.76
N GLN A 187 2.85 -1.20 -0.40
CA GLN A 187 4.10 -0.58 -0.85
C GLN A 187 3.99 0.96 -0.90
N ILE A 188 2.85 1.49 -1.32
CA ILE A 188 2.61 2.94 -1.43
C ILE A 188 2.77 3.68 -0.09
N THR A 189 2.62 2.99 1.05
CA THR A 189 2.84 3.57 2.39
C THR A 189 4.30 3.96 2.61
N TYR A 190 5.24 3.23 1.99
CA TYR A 190 6.68 3.48 2.02
C TYR A 190 7.26 3.42 0.61
N PRO A 191 6.97 4.39 -0.25
CA PRO A 191 7.15 4.28 -1.70
C PRO A 191 8.59 4.09 -2.18
N LEU A 192 9.59 4.37 -1.35
CA LEU A 192 11.01 4.11 -1.67
C LEU A 192 11.50 2.73 -1.25
N PHE A 193 10.73 1.99 -0.44
CA PHE A 193 11.20 0.72 0.10
C PHE A 193 10.91 -0.41 -0.88
N ASP A 194 11.89 -0.72 -1.71
CA ASP A 194 11.84 -1.69 -2.81
C ASP A 194 12.72 -2.93 -2.56
N THR A 195 13.43 -2.96 -1.44
CA THR A 195 14.33 -4.05 -1.06
C THR A 195 13.79 -4.77 0.16
N HIS A 196 13.39 -6.02 -0.04
CA HIS A 196 12.98 -6.92 1.03
C HIS A 196 14.18 -7.47 1.78
N ILE A 197 14.08 -7.48 3.11
CA ILE A 197 15.03 -8.07 4.04
C ILE A 197 14.25 -9.10 4.86
N GLY A 198 14.47 -10.38 4.56
CA GLY A 198 13.87 -11.50 5.27
C GLY A 198 14.90 -12.09 6.25
N LEU A 199 14.58 -12.09 7.54
CA LEU A 199 15.44 -12.65 8.57
C LEU A 199 14.74 -13.80 9.28
N SER A 200 15.26 -15.01 9.14
CA SER A 200 14.84 -16.21 9.88
C SER A 200 15.64 -16.32 11.16
N VAL A 201 14.95 -16.33 12.30
CA VAL A 201 15.54 -16.43 13.65
C VAL A 201 14.95 -17.65 14.34
N PRO A 202 15.73 -18.71 14.60
CA PRO A 202 15.29 -19.85 15.40
C PRO A 202 15.16 -19.45 16.87
N TYR A 203 14.20 -20.05 17.58
CA TYR A 203 14.03 -19.87 19.01
C TYR A 203 13.91 -21.22 19.73
N ALA A 204 14.59 -21.34 20.87
CA ALA A 204 14.71 -22.61 21.59
C ALA A 204 13.47 -22.98 22.43
N GLN A 205 12.76 -21.94 22.94
CA GLN A 205 11.62 -22.17 23.84
C GLN A 205 10.33 -22.00 23.07
N SER A 206 9.82 -23.14 22.60
CA SER A 206 8.55 -23.23 21.88
C SER A 206 7.47 -23.92 22.69
N THR A 207 6.19 -23.61 22.36
CA THR A 207 5.03 -24.40 22.79
C THR A 207 5.06 -25.78 22.09
N PRO A 208 4.22 -26.75 22.51
CA PRO A 208 4.12 -28.03 21.82
C PRO A 208 3.76 -27.89 20.33
N GLU A 209 3.09 -26.81 19.96
CA GLU A 209 2.70 -26.47 18.59
C GLU A 209 3.82 -25.76 17.81
N GLY A 210 4.99 -25.54 18.39
CA GLY A 210 6.12 -24.89 17.72
C GLY A 210 6.05 -23.36 17.70
N LEU A 211 5.13 -22.72 18.44
CA LEU A 211 5.06 -21.27 18.58
C LEU A 211 5.96 -20.74 19.71
N PRO A 212 6.41 -19.48 19.68
CA PRO A 212 7.34 -18.97 20.68
C PRO A 212 6.71 -18.89 22.08
N GLY A 213 7.39 -19.43 23.08
CA GLY A 213 7.04 -19.28 24.50
C GLY A 213 7.34 -17.88 25.02
N ARG A 214 7.01 -17.61 26.29
CA ARG A 214 7.14 -16.27 26.90
C ARG A 214 8.57 -15.70 26.83
N GLU A 215 9.59 -16.52 27.13
CA GLU A 215 10.97 -16.09 27.12
C GLU A 215 11.45 -15.85 25.68
N ALA A 216 11.16 -16.77 24.75
CA ALA A 216 11.46 -16.58 23.33
C ALA A 216 10.81 -15.30 22.76
N LEU A 217 9.60 -14.94 23.21
CA LEU A 217 8.95 -13.70 22.79
C LEU A 217 9.71 -12.44 23.24
N ALA A 218 10.35 -12.47 24.41
CA ALA A 218 11.17 -11.34 24.88
C ALA A 218 12.44 -11.20 24.01
N ASP A 219 13.16 -12.31 23.80
CA ASP A 219 14.38 -12.32 22.98
C ASP A 219 14.09 -11.88 21.53
N LEU A 220 12.99 -12.36 20.96
CA LEU A 220 12.57 -11.99 19.60
C LEU A 220 12.20 -10.50 19.47
N ARG A 221 11.62 -9.89 20.50
CA ARG A 221 11.36 -8.44 20.52
C ARG A 221 12.66 -7.63 20.55
N ASP A 222 13.65 -8.09 21.32
CA ASP A 222 14.97 -7.45 21.34
C ASP A 222 15.68 -7.55 19.98
N VAL A 223 15.52 -8.69 19.29
CA VAL A 223 15.99 -8.87 17.91
C VAL A 223 15.32 -7.87 16.97
N GLU A 224 13.99 -7.78 17.00
CA GLU A 224 13.22 -6.85 16.15
C GLU A 224 13.60 -5.39 16.43
N GLU A 225 13.83 -5.02 17.71
CA GLU A 225 14.28 -3.68 18.08
C GLU A 225 15.66 -3.36 17.49
N ARG A 226 16.60 -4.29 17.57
CA ARG A 226 17.94 -4.10 16.99
C ARG A 226 17.90 -3.95 15.48
N ILE A 227 17.03 -4.71 14.79
CA ILE A 227 16.80 -4.56 13.34
C ILE A 227 16.22 -3.17 13.04
N ARG A 228 15.21 -2.72 13.79
CA ARG A 228 14.58 -1.42 13.61
C ARG A 228 15.60 -0.28 13.79
N VAL A 229 16.46 -0.37 14.78
CA VAL A 229 17.56 0.60 14.98
C VAL A 229 18.55 0.59 13.81
N ALA A 230 18.92 -0.59 13.29
CA ALA A 230 19.82 -0.71 12.16
C ALA A 230 19.21 -0.16 10.86
N LEU A 231 17.91 -0.37 10.65
CA LEU A 231 17.17 0.19 9.49
C LEU A 231 17.12 1.72 9.53
N GLY A 232 16.90 2.30 10.71
CA GLY A 232 16.74 3.74 10.89
C GLY A 232 15.53 4.28 10.11
N ALA A 233 15.69 5.44 9.47
CA ALA A 233 14.64 6.05 8.65
C ALA A 233 14.55 5.47 7.23
N ASP A 234 15.55 4.70 6.81
CA ASP A 234 15.66 4.19 5.44
C ASP A 234 15.04 2.80 5.26
N GLY A 235 14.40 2.27 6.30
CA GLY A 235 13.71 0.98 6.23
C GLY A 235 12.76 0.76 7.40
N ARG A 236 11.94 -0.29 7.32
CA ARG A 236 10.94 -0.61 8.33
C ARG A 236 10.70 -2.11 8.43
N VAL A 237 10.56 -2.62 9.64
CA VAL A 237 9.96 -3.93 9.89
C VAL A 237 8.46 -3.79 9.68
N VAL A 238 7.88 -4.60 8.81
CA VAL A 238 6.47 -4.49 8.40
C VAL A 238 5.63 -5.69 8.84
N ALA A 239 6.26 -6.83 9.05
CA ALA A 239 5.57 -8.05 9.51
C ALA A 239 6.56 -9.02 10.14
N HIS A 240 6.03 -9.95 10.93
CA HIS A 240 6.74 -11.19 11.29
C HIS A 240 5.76 -12.36 11.39
N GLN A 241 6.26 -13.55 11.16
CA GLN A 241 5.51 -14.79 11.33
C GLN A 241 6.35 -15.82 12.07
N SER A 242 5.70 -16.63 12.91
CA SER A 242 6.32 -17.70 13.69
C SER A 242 5.69 -19.03 13.37
N HIS A 243 6.52 -20.02 13.13
CA HIS A 243 6.13 -21.35 12.73
C HIS A 243 7.27 -22.34 13.01
N GLU A 244 6.98 -23.49 13.61
CA GLU A 244 7.92 -24.61 13.83
C GLU A 244 9.28 -24.19 14.44
N GLY A 245 9.27 -23.34 15.47
CA GLY A 245 10.49 -22.93 16.16
C GLY A 245 11.30 -21.84 15.47
N VAL A 246 10.79 -21.25 14.37
CA VAL A 246 11.44 -20.17 13.64
C VAL A 246 10.53 -18.95 13.53
N ARG A 247 11.11 -17.76 13.74
CA ARG A 247 10.47 -16.49 13.37
C ARG A 247 11.09 -15.93 12.10
N LEU A 248 10.25 -15.70 11.10
CA LEU A 248 10.61 -14.94 9.91
C LEU A 248 10.17 -13.49 10.10
N ILE A 249 11.12 -12.57 10.09
CA ILE A 249 10.90 -11.13 10.19
C ILE A 249 11.01 -10.55 8.78
N HIS A 250 10.01 -9.77 8.38
CA HIS A 250 9.96 -9.08 7.11
C HIS A 250 10.22 -7.59 7.32
N ALA A 251 11.26 -7.08 6.68
CA ALA A 251 11.52 -5.66 6.61
C ALA A 251 11.70 -5.22 5.16
N TYR A 252 11.43 -3.95 4.89
CA TYR A 252 11.70 -3.32 3.61
C TYR A 252 12.56 -2.08 3.81
N ALA A 253 13.43 -1.79 2.83
CA ALA A 253 14.34 -0.68 2.85
C ALA A 253 14.49 -0.03 1.47
N ASP A 254 14.96 1.23 1.46
CA ASP A 254 15.34 1.96 0.24
C ASP A 254 16.66 1.35 -0.30
N ALA A 255 16.64 0.78 -1.52
CA ALA A 255 17.83 0.25 -2.18
C ALA A 255 18.94 1.29 -2.37
N GLY A 256 18.60 2.58 -2.42
CA GLY A 256 19.55 3.69 -2.51
C GLY A 256 20.26 4.03 -1.19
N SER A 257 19.90 3.36 -0.08
CA SER A 257 20.46 3.59 1.24
C SER A 257 21.39 2.47 1.70
N ALA A 258 22.06 2.65 2.84
CA ALA A 258 22.87 1.62 3.48
C ALA A 258 22.08 0.75 4.48
N ALA A 259 20.74 0.79 4.48
CA ALA A 259 19.93 0.10 5.49
C ALA A 259 20.11 -1.43 5.44
N ALA A 260 20.06 -2.02 4.24
CA ALA A 260 20.26 -3.46 4.06
C ALA A 260 21.68 -3.90 4.50
N ASP A 261 22.70 -3.10 4.20
CA ASP A 261 24.09 -3.39 4.61
C ASP A 261 24.24 -3.32 6.14
N ARG A 262 23.59 -2.33 6.79
CA ARG A 262 23.61 -2.22 8.27
C ARG A 262 22.95 -3.42 8.93
N VAL A 263 21.82 -3.90 8.40
CA VAL A 263 21.17 -5.12 8.91
C VAL A 263 22.04 -6.35 8.65
N THR A 264 22.65 -6.48 7.48
CA THR A 264 23.57 -7.57 7.14
C THR A 264 24.75 -7.61 8.10
N ALA A 265 25.38 -6.48 8.38
CA ALA A 265 26.48 -6.38 9.33
C ALA A 265 26.04 -6.71 10.77
N LEU A 266 24.83 -6.30 11.17
CA LEU A 266 24.27 -6.59 12.49
C LEU A 266 24.11 -8.09 12.72
N VAL A 267 23.63 -8.84 11.73
CA VAL A 267 23.30 -10.27 11.88
C VAL A 267 24.46 -11.21 11.54
N ALA A 268 25.55 -10.71 10.98
CA ALA A 268 26.71 -11.50 10.55
C ALA A 268 27.35 -12.37 11.67
N GLY A 269 27.10 -12.02 12.95
CA GLY A 269 27.59 -12.78 14.10
C GLY A 269 26.51 -13.56 14.85
N TRP A 270 25.30 -13.69 14.29
CA TRP A 270 24.21 -14.41 14.94
C TRP A 270 24.21 -15.87 14.53
N ASP A 271 24.38 -16.77 15.49
CA ASP A 271 24.35 -18.20 15.25
C ASP A 271 22.95 -18.61 14.74
N GLN A 272 22.91 -19.40 13.65
CA GLN A 272 21.71 -20.00 13.07
C GLN A 272 20.67 -19.00 12.49
N ALA A 273 20.96 -17.70 12.47
CA ALA A 273 20.10 -16.75 11.76
C ALA A 273 20.40 -16.80 10.24
N GLU A 274 19.35 -16.83 9.43
CA GLU A 274 19.45 -16.78 7.98
C GLU A 274 18.88 -15.48 7.46
N LEU A 275 19.70 -14.71 6.72
CA LEU A 275 19.33 -13.45 6.11
C LEU A 275 19.20 -13.60 4.59
N THR A 276 18.09 -13.10 4.05
CA THR A 276 17.90 -12.93 2.61
C THR A 276 17.65 -11.46 2.31
N VAL A 277 18.30 -10.93 1.29
CA VAL A 277 18.07 -9.59 0.76
C VAL A 277 17.72 -9.72 -0.71
N SER A 278 16.57 -9.19 -1.12
CA SER A 278 16.09 -9.31 -2.49
C SER A 278 15.36 -8.06 -2.93
N HIS A 279 15.46 -7.74 -4.22
CA HIS A 279 14.67 -6.67 -4.82
C HIS A 279 13.21 -7.14 -4.98
N ASP A 280 12.30 -6.48 -4.31
CA ASP A 280 10.85 -6.78 -4.31
C ASP A 280 10.03 -5.48 -4.25
N PRO A 281 10.06 -4.69 -5.32
CA PRO A 281 9.44 -3.36 -5.35
C PRO A 281 7.91 -3.39 -5.26
N GLY A 282 7.28 -4.52 -5.58
CA GLY A 282 5.83 -4.71 -5.46
C GLY A 282 5.38 -5.33 -4.13
N TRP A 283 6.31 -5.58 -3.20
CA TRP A 283 6.04 -6.21 -1.89
C TRP A 283 5.35 -7.58 -2.01
N SER A 284 5.68 -8.33 -3.05
CA SER A 284 5.08 -9.65 -3.36
C SER A 284 5.34 -10.69 -2.27
N LEU A 285 6.48 -10.58 -1.57
CA LEU A 285 6.90 -11.52 -0.52
C LEU A 285 6.07 -11.44 0.76
N VAL A 286 5.26 -10.39 0.94
CA VAL A 286 4.38 -10.21 2.10
C VAL A 286 2.89 -10.17 1.73
N HIS A 287 2.52 -10.37 0.48
CA HIS A 287 1.11 -10.35 0.03
C HIS A 287 0.21 -11.32 0.79
N HIS A 288 0.73 -12.47 1.21
CA HIS A 288 -0.01 -13.45 1.99
C HIS A 288 -0.37 -12.98 3.42
N LEU A 289 0.17 -11.85 3.87
CA LEU A 289 -0.09 -11.21 5.15
C LEU A 289 -1.01 -9.99 5.04
N CYS A 290 -1.52 -9.67 3.85
CA CYS A 290 -2.36 -8.48 3.64
C CYS A 290 -3.81 -8.62 4.14
N GLY A 291 -4.24 -9.80 4.61
CA GLY A 291 -5.58 -10.07 5.12
C GLY A 291 -6.61 -10.30 4.01
#